data_8c8aef64d688fd2e92b2ac360c1cc63e
#
_entry.id   8c8aef64d688fd2e92b2ac360c1cc63e
#
_cell.length_a   1.000
_cell.length_b   1.000
_cell.length_c   1.000
_cell.angle_alpha   90.00
_cell.angle_beta   90.00
_cell.angle_gamma   90.00
#
_symmetry.space_group_name_H-M   'P 1'
#
loop_
_entity.id
_entity.type
_entity.pdbx_description
1 polymer ?
#
loop_
_entity_poly.entity_id
_entity_poly.type
_entity_poly.pdbx_seq_one_letter_code
_entity_poly.pdbx_strand_id
1 'polypeptide(L)'
;MNENLVNESQDITIGYDCGRFVVSVKVGMGSEDMVTLPVAVWNYDAIVDALVRHKYSAADVEAIVQNKLNGEIDADEEYAELTAWRDKSKARAAYLMNLGEKSYDLVSEEWKDRCRVTVDKVRKEKLAAIIAYDGSENVNGFLLNGVSRWLDKSTRMGLRQNIADKLALGESNITMWLGDIPITMPCQQADALMCSIENYAYECFNVTASHKAAIAQLDTIDEIEAYDYTAGYPEKINIKV
;
A
#
# COMPACT_ATOMS: atom_id res chain seq x y z
N MET A 1 -20.01 -7.72 17.98
CA MET A 1 -19.59 -7.99 19.35
C MET A 1 -18.41 -7.09 19.64
N ASN A 2 -18.70 -6.09 20.38
CA ASN A 2 -17.89 -5.04 21.03
C ASN A 2 -16.57 -4.61 20.38
N GLU A 3 -16.68 -3.77 19.33
CA GLU A 3 -15.69 -2.77 18.94
C GLU A 3 -15.40 -1.75 20.06
N ASN A 4 -16.07 -1.84 21.21
CA ASN A 4 -16.08 -0.83 22.27
C ASN A 4 -15.10 -1.09 23.42
N LEU A 5 -14.42 -2.22 23.53
CA LEU A 5 -13.54 -2.50 24.67
C LEU A 5 -12.17 -1.82 24.56
N VAL A 6 -11.75 -1.42 23.37
CA VAL A 6 -10.56 -0.57 23.16
C VAL A 6 -10.93 0.92 23.28
N ASN A 7 -12.21 1.26 23.27
CA ASN A 7 -12.74 2.63 23.33
C ASN A 7 -12.96 3.17 24.75
N GLU A 8 -12.80 2.38 25.80
CA GLU A 8 -12.97 2.91 27.17
C GLU A 8 -11.76 3.75 27.62
N SER A 9 -10.58 3.56 27.07
CA SER A 9 -9.55 4.60 27.11
C SER A 9 -9.32 5.10 25.70
N GLN A 10 -9.82 6.28 25.39
CA GLN A 10 -9.53 7.03 24.13
C GLN A 10 -8.02 7.24 23.88
N ASP A 11 -7.17 6.58 24.63
CA ASP A 11 -5.72 6.73 24.66
C ASP A 11 -4.98 5.77 23.73
N ILE A 12 -5.64 4.66 23.35
CA ILE A 12 -5.07 3.66 22.43
C ILE A 12 -6.14 3.32 21.39
N THR A 13 -5.76 3.38 20.12
CA THR A 13 -6.57 2.91 18.99
C THR A 13 -5.75 2.00 18.11
N ILE A 14 -6.36 0.91 17.65
CA ILE A 14 -5.74 0.01 16.69
C ILE A 14 -6.37 0.27 15.34
N GLY A 15 -5.52 0.52 14.36
CA GLY A 15 -5.91 0.79 12.98
C GLY A 15 -5.11 -0.05 12.00
N TYR A 16 -5.39 0.18 10.72
CA TYR A 16 -4.68 -0.43 9.62
C TYR A 16 -4.22 0.68 8.67
N ASP A 17 -2.93 0.81 8.51
CA ASP A 17 -2.33 1.85 7.67
C ASP A 17 -1.24 1.25 6.77
N CYS A 18 -1.25 1.62 5.50
CA CYS A 18 -0.27 1.22 4.49
C CYS A 18 0.06 -0.29 4.47
N GLY A 19 -0.96 -1.14 4.65
CA GLY A 19 -0.77 -2.60 4.62
C GLY A 19 -0.33 -3.22 5.95
N ARG A 20 -0.27 -2.45 7.05
CA ARG A 20 0.20 -2.93 8.36
C ARG A 20 -0.77 -2.56 9.49
N PHE A 21 -0.85 -3.41 10.51
CA PHE A 21 -1.51 -3.02 11.75
C PHE A 21 -0.67 -2.00 12.49
N VAL A 22 -1.32 -0.93 12.90
CA VAL A 22 -0.72 0.17 13.64
C VAL A 22 -1.48 0.40 14.93
N VAL A 23 -0.74 0.77 15.96
CA VAL A 23 -1.29 1.24 17.22
C VAL A 23 -1.04 2.74 17.29
N SER A 24 -2.10 3.50 17.39
CA SER A 24 -2.03 4.95 17.63
C SER A 24 -2.29 5.21 19.10
N VAL A 25 -1.41 5.98 19.73
CA VAL A 25 -1.52 6.31 21.16
C VAL A 25 -1.52 7.82 21.35
N LYS A 26 -2.33 8.32 22.27
CA LYS A 26 -2.33 9.74 22.64
C LYS A 26 -1.03 10.10 23.36
N VAL A 27 -0.44 11.22 22.97
CA VAL A 27 0.84 11.72 23.51
C VAL A 27 0.72 12.04 25.02
N GLY A 28 -0.44 12.53 25.45
CA GLY A 28 -0.71 12.83 26.86
C GLY A 28 -2.17 12.58 27.24
N MET A 29 -2.46 12.52 28.53
CA MET A 29 -3.84 12.45 29.01
C MET A 29 -4.60 13.69 28.56
N GLY A 30 -5.72 13.49 27.85
CA GLY A 30 -6.54 14.58 27.31
C GLY A 30 -5.95 15.30 26.09
N SER A 31 -4.80 14.87 25.57
CA SER A 31 -4.25 15.36 24.30
C SER A 31 -5.04 14.81 23.12
N GLU A 32 -5.19 15.60 22.06
CA GLU A 32 -5.67 15.11 20.77
C GLU A 32 -4.53 14.61 19.87
N ASP A 33 -3.27 14.95 20.22
CA ASP A 33 -2.10 14.51 19.49
C ASP A 33 -1.86 13.01 19.67
N MET A 34 -1.59 12.34 18.58
CA MET A 34 -1.34 10.90 18.55
C MET A 34 -0.01 10.57 17.87
N VAL A 35 0.65 9.54 18.37
CA VAL A 35 1.76 8.89 17.69
C VAL A 35 1.35 7.49 17.28
N THR A 36 1.78 7.07 16.09
CA THR A 36 1.41 5.78 15.51
C THR A 36 2.64 4.90 15.37
N LEU A 37 2.50 3.66 15.80
CA LEU A 37 3.54 2.64 15.80
C LEU A 37 3.05 1.38 15.10
N PRO A 38 3.89 0.69 14.31
CA PRO A 38 3.57 -0.67 13.87
C PRO A 38 3.34 -1.59 15.06
N VAL A 39 2.32 -2.44 15.01
CA VAL A 39 2.04 -3.42 16.08
C VAL A 39 3.23 -4.34 16.36
N ALA A 40 3.99 -4.69 15.33
CA ALA A 40 5.16 -5.55 15.43
C ALA A 40 6.27 -5.01 16.36
N VAL A 41 6.30 -3.68 16.58
CA VAL A 41 7.28 -3.02 17.45
C VAL A 41 6.64 -2.43 18.71
N TRP A 42 5.45 -2.92 19.10
CA TRP A 42 4.79 -2.50 20.34
C TRP A 42 5.57 -2.98 21.56
N ASN A 43 6.39 -2.09 22.07
CA ASN A 43 7.14 -2.30 23.33
C ASN A 43 7.42 -0.95 23.99
N TYR A 44 7.85 -1.00 25.24
CA TYR A 44 8.10 0.20 26.05
C TYR A 44 9.07 1.18 25.37
N ASP A 45 10.20 0.70 24.89
CA ASP A 45 11.25 1.54 24.31
C ASP A 45 10.79 2.21 23.00
N ALA A 46 10.08 1.48 22.15
CA ALA A 46 9.52 2.04 20.91
C ALA A 46 8.47 3.11 21.19
N ILE A 47 7.63 2.93 22.21
CA ILE A 47 6.65 3.94 22.62
C ILE A 47 7.36 5.18 23.14
N VAL A 48 8.37 5.02 24.00
CA VAL A 48 9.18 6.15 24.50
C VAL A 48 9.82 6.91 23.36
N ASP A 49 10.48 6.19 22.42
CA ASP A 49 11.11 6.81 21.24
C ASP A 49 10.12 7.59 20.39
N ALA A 50 8.96 7.01 20.10
CA ALA A 50 7.92 7.68 19.32
C ALA A 50 7.38 8.94 20.01
N LEU A 51 7.15 8.89 21.33
CA LEU A 51 6.69 10.03 22.11
C LEU A 51 7.75 11.13 22.20
N VAL A 52 9.03 10.77 22.29
CA VAL A 52 10.12 11.74 22.29
C VAL A 52 10.23 12.39 20.91
N ARG A 53 10.20 11.59 19.83
CA ARG A 53 10.30 12.07 18.44
C ARG A 53 9.09 12.90 18.00
N HIS A 54 7.97 12.80 18.67
CA HIS A 54 6.82 13.66 18.43
C HIS A 54 7.14 15.14 18.70
N LYS A 55 7.97 15.44 19.69
CA LYS A 55 8.39 16.81 20.03
C LYS A 55 9.78 17.18 19.49
N TYR A 56 10.72 16.26 19.50
CA TYR A 56 12.11 16.47 19.13
C TYR A 56 12.52 15.49 18.03
N SER A 57 13.04 15.97 16.92
CA SER A 57 13.67 15.09 15.91
C SER A 57 14.92 14.43 16.49
N ALA A 58 15.46 13.40 15.81
CA ALA A 58 16.71 12.79 16.20
C ALA A 58 17.86 13.81 16.19
N ALA A 59 17.88 14.71 15.20
CA ALA A 59 18.88 15.77 15.07
C ALA A 59 18.76 16.79 16.20
N ASP A 60 17.54 17.17 16.62
CA ASP A 60 17.34 18.10 17.74
C ASP A 60 17.85 17.48 19.06
N VAL A 61 17.55 16.21 19.30
CA VAL A 61 18.05 15.49 20.49
C VAL A 61 19.58 15.46 20.51
N GLU A 62 20.20 15.14 19.38
CA GLU A 62 21.66 15.10 19.25
C GLU A 62 22.28 16.50 19.46
N ALA A 63 21.70 17.54 18.83
CA ALA A 63 22.17 18.91 18.96
C ALA A 63 22.07 19.40 20.43
N ILE A 64 20.95 19.21 21.10
CA ILE A 64 20.75 19.62 22.50
C ILE A 64 21.77 18.91 23.43
N VAL A 65 21.98 17.61 23.23
CA VAL A 65 22.96 16.85 24.01
C VAL A 65 24.38 17.36 23.74
N GLN A 66 24.72 17.62 22.48
CA GLN A 66 26.06 18.12 22.10
C GLN A 66 26.29 19.53 22.62
N ASN A 67 25.33 20.45 22.53
CA ASN A 67 25.44 21.80 23.07
C ASN A 67 25.66 21.77 24.58
N LYS A 68 24.97 20.87 25.29
CA LYS A 68 25.16 20.66 26.73
C LYS A 68 26.57 20.18 27.05
N LEU A 69 27.10 19.22 26.26
CA LEU A 69 28.47 18.71 26.45
C LEU A 69 29.54 19.78 26.17
N ASN A 70 29.26 20.66 25.23
CA ASN A 70 30.18 21.76 24.85
C ASN A 70 30.10 22.98 25.80
N GLY A 71 29.12 23.01 26.71
CA GLY A 71 28.91 24.15 27.63
C GLY A 71 28.44 25.41 26.94
N GLU A 72 27.61 25.28 25.89
CA GLU A 72 27.00 26.38 25.17
C GLU A 72 26.06 27.20 26.08
N ILE A 73 25.89 28.47 25.76
CA ILE A 73 24.96 29.35 26.47
C ILE A 73 23.56 28.83 26.25
N ASP A 74 22.73 28.81 27.30
CA ASP A 74 21.34 28.33 27.33
C ASP A 74 21.16 26.81 27.15
N ALA A 75 22.26 26.04 26.91
CA ALA A 75 22.20 24.58 26.76
C ALA A 75 21.64 23.85 28.01
N ASP A 76 21.76 24.46 29.19
CA ASP A 76 21.26 23.90 30.44
C ASP A 76 19.72 23.89 30.48
N GLU A 77 19.08 24.94 29.96
CA GLU A 77 17.64 25.05 29.89
C GLU A 77 17.05 24.09 28.84
N GLU A 78 17.62 24.07 27.64
CA GLU A 78 17.19 23.16 26.57
C GLU A 78 17.34 21.68 26.98
N TYR A 79 18.45 21.34 27.62
CA TYR A 79 18.71 19.99 28.12
C TYR A 79 17.74 19.59 29.24
N ALA A 80 17.40 20.54 30.13
CA ALA A 80 16.44 20.32 31.20
C ALA A 80 15.03 20.09 30.62
N GLU A 81 14.61 20.84 29.59
CA GLU A 81 13.34 20.63 28.90
C GLU A 81 13.29 19.25 28.19
N LEU A 82 14.34 18.88 27.48
CA LEU A 82 14.43 17.56 26.84
C LEU A 82 14.34 16.45 27.87
N THR A 83 15.03 16.57 28.99
CA THR A 83 15.01 15.59 30.06
C THR A 83 13.63 15.46 30.68
N ALA A 84 12.98 16.59 30.98
CA ALA A 84 11.63 16.61 31.50
C ALA A 84 10.60 15.97 30.51
N TRP A 85 10.77 16.21 29.22
CA TRP A 85 9.95 15.58 28.20
C TRP A 85 10.19 14.06 28.10
N ARG A 86 11.44 13.61 28.18
CA ARG A 86 11.79 12.18 28.23
C ARG A 86 11.16 11.48 29.44
N ASP A 87 11.19 12.10 30.61
CA ASP A 87 10.61 11.51 31.80
C ASP A 87 9.07 11.45 31.71
N LYS A 88 8.41 12.46 31.15
CA LYS A 88 6.97 12.41 30.83
C LYS A 88 6.68 11.29 29.82
N SER A 89 7.49 11.14 28.78
CA SER A 89 7.35 10.10 27.77
C SER A 89 7.51 8.70 28.36
N LYS A 90 8.48 8.49 29.27
CA LYS A 90 8.66 7.24 30.00
C LYS A 90 7.46 6.91 30.89
N ALA A 91 6.97 7.88 31.65
CA ALA A 91 5.80 7.70 32.51
C ALA A 91 4.54 7.36 31.66
N ARG A 92 4.38 8.05 30.51
CA ARG A 92 3.30 7.79 29.59
C ARG A 92 3.41 6.40 28.94
N ALA A 93 4.60 5.99 28.51
CA ALA A 93 4.83 4.67 27.95
C ALA A 93 4.53 3.56 28.98
N ALA A 94 4.95 3.72 30.21
CA ALA A 94 4.63 2.77 31.31
C ALA A 94 3.12 2.66 31.53
N TYR A 95 2.40 3.79 31.53
CA TYR A 95 0.94 3.80 31.62
C TYR A 95 0.29 3.06 30.45
N LEU A 96 0.72 3.33 29.20
CA LEU A 96 0.18 2.70 28.01
C LEU A 96 0.47 1.21 27.96
N MET A 97 1.66 0.77 28.38
CA MET A 97 1.99 -0.65 28.50
C MET A 97 1.10 -1.35 29.52
N ASN A 98 0.91 -0.76 30.69
CA ASN A 98 0.03 -1.30 31.73
C ASN A 98 -1.43 -1.35 31.27
N LEU A 99 -1.89 -0.33 30.54
CA LEU A 99 -3.22 -0.30 29.95
C LEU A 99 -3.36 -1.38 28.87
N GLY A 100 -2.32 -1.56 28.03
CA GLY A 100 -2.25 -2.60 27.02
C GLY A 100 -2.30 -4.00 27.63
N GLU A 101 -1.54 -4.25 28.68
CA GLU A 101 -1.56 -5.53 29.43
C GLU A 101 -2.93 -5.82 30.03
N LYS A 102 -3.57 -4.86 30.67
CA LYS A 102 -4.93 -5.02 31.23
C LYS A 102 -5.99 -5.26 30.16
N SER A 103 -5.90 -4.57 29.04
CA SER A 103 -6.79 -4.80 27.90
C SER A 103 -6.52 -6.14 27.22
N TYR A 104 -5.27 -6.61 27.28
CA TYR A 104 -4.82 -7.88 26.75
C TYR A 104 -5.35 -9.08 27.56
N ASP A 105 -5.39 -8.99 28.88
CA ASP A 105 -5.95 -10.04 29.75
C ASP A 105 -7.47 -10.15 29.64
N LEU A 106 -8.15 -9.07 29.32
CA LEU A 106 -9.62 -9.01 29.20
C LEU A 106 -10.16 -9.39 27.82
N VAL A 107 -9.36 -9.24 26.77
CA VAL A 107 -9.76 -9.46 25.35
C VAL A 107 -8.92 -10.55 24.67
N SER A 108 -8.08 -11.15 25.43
CA SER A 108 -6.98 -12.10 25.26
C SER A 108 -6.71 -12.73 23.86
N GLU A 109 -7.57 -13.51 23.29
CA GLU A 109 -7.25 -14.29 22.08
C GLU A 109 -7.63 -13.55 20.78
N GLU A 110 -8.78 -12.89 20.72
CA GLU A 110 -9.22 -12.14 19.53
C GLU A 110 -8.32 -10.94 19.23
N TRP A 111 -7.78 -10.30 20.25
CA TRP A 111 -6.89 -9.16 20.06
C TRP A 111 -5.49 -9.59 19.59
N LYS A 112 -5.00 -10.72 20.13
CA LYS A 112 -3.77 -11.38 19.64
C LYS A 112 -3.90 -11.73 18.17
N ASP A 113 -5.02 -12.33 17.78
CA ASP A 113 -5.25 -12.73 16.40
C ASP A 113 -5.49 -11.53 15.47
N ARG A 114 -6.16 -10.48 15.94
CA ARG A 114 -6.35 -9.24 15.18
C ARG A 114 -5.04 -8.48 14.97
N CYS A 115 -4.16 -8.47 15.97
CA CYS A 115 -2.88 -7.76 15.91
C CYS A 115 -1.75 -8.60 15.33
N ARG A 116 -1.93 -9.91 15.24
CA ARG A 116 -0.91 -10.80 14.70
C ARG A 116 -0.80 -10.59 13.19
N VAL A 117 0.35 -10.10 12.76
CA VAL A 117 0.70 -10.12 11.34
C VAL A 117 0.98 -11.58 10.99
N THR A 118 0.05 -12.22 10.31
CA THR A 118 0.22 -13.59 9.85
C THR A 118 0.70 -13.59 8.40
N VAL A 119 1.44 -14.63 8.01
CA VAL A 119 1.84 -14.87 6.62
C VAL A 119 0.63 -14.78 5.68
N ASP A 120 -0.50 -15.38 6.07
CA ASP A 120 -1.72 -15.37 5.26
C ASP A 120 -2.29 -13.99 5.03
N LYS A 121 -2.18 -13.10 6.02
CA LYS A 121 -2.65 -11.73 5.92
C LYS A 121 -1.77 -10.92 4.99
N VAL A 122 -0.45 -10.97 5.17
CA VAL A 122 0.52 -10.30 4.27
C VAL A 122 0.37 -10.83 2.84
N ARG A 123 0.19 -12.15 2.69
CA ARG A 123 -0.07 -12.78 1.39
C ARG A 123 -1.34 -12.23 0.73
N LYS A 124 -2.45 -12.13 1.48
CA LYS A 124 -3.71 -11.57 0.98
C LYS A 124 -3.57 -10.12 0.53
N GLU A 125 -2.85 -9.31 1.28
CA GLU A 125 -2.56 -7.91 0.96
C GLU A 125 -1.69 -7.78 -0.28
N LYS A 126 -0.64 -8.59 -0.39
CA LYS A 126 0.21 -8.63 -1.57
C LYS A 126 -0.56 -9.07 -2.82
N LEU A 127 -1.44 -10.07 -2.69
CA LEU A 127 -2.33 -10.48 -3.78
C LEU A 127 -3.29 -9.36 -4.20
N ALA A 128 -3.82 -8.60 -3.26
CA ALA A 128 -4.66 -7.44 -3.57
C ALA A 128 -3.87 -6.35 -4.31
N ALA A 129 -2.62 -6.11 -3.91
CA ALA A 129 -1.72 -5.17 -4.59
C ALA A 129 -1.40 -5.61 -6.03
N ILE A 130 -1.16 -6.91 -6.27
CA ILE A 130 -0.96 -7.48 -7.61
C ILE A 130 -2.21 -7.26 -8.48
N ILE A 131 -3.41 -7.48 -7.94
CA ILE A 131 -4.67 -7.28 -8.67
C ILE A 131 -4.87 -5.79 -8.99
N ALA A 132 -4.56 -4.89 -8.06
CA ALA A 132 -4.64 -3.46 -8.28
C ALA A 132 -3.64 -2.99 -9.35
N TYR A 133 -2.42 -3.53 -9.34
CA TYR A 133 -1.40 -3.22 -10.36
C TYR A 133 -1.81 -3.74 -11.75
N ASP A 134 -2.35 -4.95 -11.85
CA ASP A 134 -2.92 -5.51 -13.07
C ASP A 134 -4.04 -4.62 -13.65
N GLY A 135 -4.89 -4.04 -12.79
CA GLY A 135 -5.94 -3.11 -13.19
C GLY A 135 -5.46 -1.69 -13.50
N SER A 136 -4.20 -1.37 -13.27
CA SER A 136 -3.65 -0.01 -13.46
C SER A 136 -3.22 0.25 -14.91
N GLU A 137 -3.00 1.52 -15.23
CA GLU A 137 -2.45 1.92 -16.53
C GLU A 137 -1.04 1.34 -16.80
N ASN A 138 -0.32 0.89 -15.78
CA ASN A 138 0.99 0.26 -15.94
C ASN A 138 0.90 -1.03 -16.75
N VAL A 139 -0.17 -1.79 -16.57
CA VAL A 139 -0.43 -3.06 -17.24
C VAL A 139 -1.52 -2.91 -18.29
N ASN A 140 -2.68 -2.39 -17.91
CA ASN A 140 -3.82 -2.18 -18.80
C ASN A 140 -3.65 -0.90 -19.63
N GLY A 141 -2.75 -0.93 -20.59
CA GLY A 141 -2.48 0.24 -21.43
C GLY A 141 -1.73 -0.11 -22.70
N PHE A 142 -2.16 0.45 -23.83
CA PHE A 142 -1.37 0.55 -25.06
C PHE A 142 -1.24 2.01 -25.46
N LEU A 143 -0.25 2.34 -26.28
CA LEU A 143 -0.06 3.69 -26.78
C LEU A 143 -0.72 3.81 -28.15
N LEU A 144 -1.60 4.78 -28.30
CA LEU A 144 -2.18 5.19 -29.56
C LEU A 144 -1.70 6.60 -29.90
N ASN A 145 -0.84 6.72 -30.91
CA ASN A 145 -0.17 8.00 -31.24
C ASN A 145 0.53 8.62 -29.98
N GLY A 146 1.12 7.80 -29.12
CA GLY A 146 1.82 8.23 -27.91
C GLY A 146 0.91 8.50 -26.69
N VAL A 147 -0.41 8.35 -26.82
CA VAL A 147 -1.36 8.53 -25.71
C VAL A 147 -1.80 7.17 -25.19
N SER A 148 -1.74 6.97 -23.86
CA SER A 148 -2.16 5.72 -23.23
C SER A 148 -3.67 5.51 -23.39
N ARG A 149 -4.05 4.32 -23.81
CA ARG A 149 -5.44 3.88 -24.02
C ARG A 149 -5.59 2.45 -23.52
N TRP A 150 -6.80 2.11 -23.12
CA TRP A 150 -7.17 0.74 -22.80
C TRP A 150 -8.57 0.42 -23.31
N LEU A 151 -8.75 -0.82 -23.69
CA LEU A 151 -10.05 -1.39 -24.05
C LEU A 151 -10.32 -2.55 -23.11
N ASP A 152 -11.42 -2.50 -22.39
CA ASP A 152 -11.87 -3.62 -21.58
C ASP A 152 -12.17 -4.86 -22.46
N LYS A 153 -12.26 -6.03 -21.82
CA LYS A 153 -12.41 -7.29 -22.54
C LYS A 153 -13.70 -7.33 -23.37
N SER A 154 -14.81 -6.75 -22.86
CA SER A 154 -16.09 -6.76 -23.55
C SER A 154 -16.04 -5.89 -24.80
N THR A 155 -15.42 -4.73 -24.73
CA THR A 155 -15.19 -3.83 -25.87
C THR A 155 -14.29 -4.50 -26.90
N ARG A 156 -13.20 -5.14 -26.50
CA ARG A 156 -12.32 -5.87 -27.44
C ARG A 156 -13.09 -6.98 -28.18
N MET A 157 -13.88 -7.78 -27.44
CA MET A 157 -14.70 -8.84 -28.04
C MET A 157 -15.75 -8.30 -29.01
N GLY A 158 -16.43 -7.21 -28.63
CA GLY A 158 -17.41 -6.55 -29.50
C GLY A 158 -16.78 -6.01 -30.81
N LEU A 159 -15.62 -5.37 -30.71
CA LEU A 159 -14.89 -4.90 -31.90
C LEU A 159 -14.48 -6.05 -32.81
N ARG A 160 -13.95 -7.14 -32.26
CA ARG A 160 -13.60 -8.33 -33.05
C ARG A 160 -14.81 -8.96 -33.75
N GLN A 161 -15.95 -9.04 -33.05
CA GLN A 161 -17.17 -9.53 -33.67
C GLN A 161 -17.63 -8.64 -34.83
N ASN A 162 -17.64 -7.32 -34.63
CA ASN A 162 -17.98 -6.36 -35.68
C ASN A 162 -17.06 -6.46 -36.91
N ILE A 163 -15.76 -6.66 -36.67
CA ILE A 163 -14.79 -6.87 -37.76
C ILE A 163 -15.13 -8.16 -38.55
N ALA A 164 -15.40 -9.26 -37.82
CA ALA A 164 -15.75 -10.54 -38.44
C ALA A 164 -17.04 -10.43 -39.25
N ASP A 165 -18.06 -9.73 -38.74
CA ASP A 165 -19.32 -9.51 -39.43
C ASP A 165 -19.13 -8.67 -40.72
N LYS A 166 -18.31 -7.60 -40.67
CA LYS A 166 -17.94 -6.80 -41.82
C LYS A 166 -17.24 -7.60 -42.92
N LEU A 167 -16.27 -8.43 -42.52
CA LEU A 167 -15.59 -9.34 -43.42
C LEU A 167 -16.55 -10.36 -44.05
N ALA A 168 -17.47 -10.92 -43.30
CA ALA A 168 -18.48 -11.87 -43.78
C ALA A 168 -19.45 -11.21 -44.81
N LEU A 169 -19.74 -9.92 -44.65
CA LEU A 169 -20.56 -9.13 -45.56
C LEU A 169 -19.77 -8.65 -46.81
N GLY A 170 -18.48 -8.94 -46.89
CA GLY A 170 -17.62 -8.52 -47.98
C GLY A 170 -17.24 -7.04 -47.96
N GLU A 171 -17.40 -6.37 -46.82
CA GLU A 171 -17.01 -4.97 -46.65
C GLU A 171 -15.48 -4.85 -46.51
N SER A 172 -14.90 -3.83 -47.14
CA SER A 172 -13.46 -3.66 -47.18
C SER A 172 -12.90 -2.89 -46.00
N ASN A 173 -13.69 -1.97 -45.42
CA ASN A 173 -13.24 -1.08 -44.35
C ASN A 173 -14.19 -1.09 -43.15
N ILE A 174 -13.61 -0.77 -41.99
CA ILE A 174 -14.35 -0.58 -40.76
C ILE A 174 -13.86 0.69 -40.07
N THR A 175 -14.77 1.42 -39.42
CA THR A 175 -14.43 2.49 -38.50
C THR A 175 -14.61 1.95 -37.07
N MET A 176 -13.53 1.98 -36.30
CA MET A 176 -13.52 1.56 -34.89
C MET A 176 -13.24 2.77 -34.00
N TRP A 177 -13.81 2.79 -32.80
CA TRP A 177 -13.50 3.76 -31.78
C TRP A 177 -12.54 3.14 -30.77
N LEU A 178 -11.30 3.65 -30.73
CA LEU A 178 -10.32 3.28 -29.71
C LEU A 178 -10.31 4.36 -28.61
N GLY A 179 -11.22 4.22 -27.66
CA GLY A 179 -11.56 5.28 -26.72
C GLY A 179 -12.39 6.38 -27.43
N ASP A 180 -11.87 7.58 -27.47
CA ASP A 180 -12.47 8.78 -28.09
C ASP A 180 -12.00 9.05 -29.54
N ILE A 181 -11.16 8.17 -30.09
CA ILE A 181 -10.56 8.36 -31.42
C ILE A 181 -11.18 7.39 -32.41
N PRO A 182 -11.87 7.88 -33.47
CA PRO A 182 -12.33 7.05 -34.59
C PRO A 182 -11.18 6.74 -35.52
N ILE A 183 -11.01 5.49 -35.88
CA ILE A 183 -10.01 5.01 -36.81
C ILE A 183 -10.71 4.21 -37.91
N THR A 184 -10.50 4.62 -39.14
CA THR A 184 -11.00 3.90 -40.31
C THR A 184 -9.85 3.18 -41.00
N MET A 185 -9.97 1.87 -41.17
CA MET A 185 -8.94 1.06 -41.80
C MET A 185 -9.55 -0.16 -42.52
N PRO A 186 -8.77 -0.85 -43.39
CA PRO A 186 -9.19 -2.14 -43.92
C PRO A 186 -9.52 -3.16 -42.85
N CYS A 187 -10.60 -3.94 -43.04
CA CYS A 187 -11.05 -4.92 -42.04
C CYS A 187 -9.96 -5.93 -41.67
N GLN A 188 -9.11 -6.35 -42.60
CA GLN A 188 -7.98 -7.25 -42.33
C GLN A 188 -6.92 -6.62 -41.41
N GLN A 189 -6.64 -5.31 -41.60
CA GLN A 189 -5.72 -4.59 -40.69
C GLN A 189 -6.32 -4.38 -39.32
N ALA A 190 -7.62 -4.11 -39.25
CA ALA A 190 -8.36 -4.00 -38.00
C ALA A 190 -8.34 -5.31 -37.22
N ASP A 191 -8.50 -6.46 -37.89
CA ASP A 191 -8.39 -7.78 -37.22
C ASP A 191 -6.99 -8.04 -36.70
N ALA A 192 -5.95 -7.76 -37.50
CA ALA A 192 -4.56 -7.90 -37.04
C ALA A 192 -4.25 -6.99 -35.85
N LEU A 193 -4.74 -5.77 -35.85
CA LEU A 193 -4.59 -4.84 -34.71
C LEU A 193 -5.25 -5.37 -33.46
N MET A 194 -6.50 -5.82 -33.57
CA MET A 194 -7.22 -6.38 -32.42
C MET A 194 -6.59 -7.68 -31.91
N CYS A 195 -6.04 -8.51 -32.79
CA CYS A 195 -5.26 -9.69 -32.41
C CYS A 195 -4.01 -9.29 -31.61
N SER A 196 -3.31 -8.22 -32.02
CA SER A 196 -2.13 -7.74 -31.29
C SER A 196 -2.49 -7.22 -29.88
N ILE A 197 -3.58 -6.46 -29.76
CA ILE A 197 -4.06 -5.96 -28.46
C ILE A 197 -4.49 -7.12 -27.55
N GLU A 198 -5.18 -8.12 -28.10
CA GLU A 198 -5.64 -9.27 -27.33
C GLU A 198 -4.47 -10.15 -26.89
N ASN A 199 -3.45 -10.35 -27.75
CA ASN A 199 -2.25 -11.07 -27.37
C ASN A 199 -1.48 -10.36 -26.23
N TYR A 200 -1.33 -9.03 -26.34
CA TYR A 200 -0.75 -8.23 -25.26
C TYR A 200 -1.50 -8.41 -23.94
N ALA A 201 -2.82 -8.29 -23.98
CA ALA A 201 -3.66 -8.48 -22.79
C ALA A 201 -3.52 -9.90 -22.20
N TYR A 202 -3.40 -10.91 -23.07
CA TYR A 202 -3.19 -12.30 -22.64
C TYR A 202 -1.80 -12.50 -22.01
N GLU A 203 -0.76 -11.91 -22.54
CA GLU A 203 0.59 -11.94 -21.96
C GLU A 203 0.62 -11.25 -20.59
N CYS A 204 0.00 -10.08 -20.45
CA CYS A 204 -0.16 -9.41 -19.15
C CYS A 204 -0.89 -10.30 -18.14
N PHE A 205 -1.99 -10.91 -18.55
CA PHE A 205 -2.75 -11.85 -17.70
C PHE A 205 -1.87 -13.02 -17.21
N ASN A 206 -1.04 -13.60 -18.09
CA ASN A 206 -0.16 -14.72 -17.74
C ASN A 206 0.90 -14.29 -16.71
N VAL A 207 1.48 -13.08 -16.86
CA VAL A 207 2.44 -12.54 -15.90
C VAL A 207 1.77 -12.32 -14.54
N THR A 208 0.59 -11.71 -14.50
CA THR A 208 -0.19 -11.54 -13.28
C THR A 208 -0.51 -12.88 -12.62
N ALA A 209 -0.91 -13.89 -13.40
CA ALA A 209 -1.18 -15.24 -12.90
C ALA A 209 0.08 -15.88 -12.30
N SER A 210 1.23 -15.68 -12.94
CA SER A 210 2.54 -16.17 -12.46
C SER A 210 2.93 -15.51 -11.14
N HIS A 211 2.74 -14.20 -10.99
CA HIS A 211 2.98 -13.49 -9.73
C HIS A 211 2.09 -14.01 -8.61
N LYS A 212 0.79 -14.21 -8.88
CA LYS A 212 -0.14 -14.80 -7.90
C LYS A 212 0.29 -16.19 -7.47
N ALA A 213 0.72 -17.03 -8.40
CA ALA A 213 1.21 -18.37 -8.11
C ALA A 213 2.52 -18.35 -7.31
N ALA A 214 3.44 -17.45 -7.62
CA ALA A 214 4.69 -17.28 -6.89
C ALA A 214 4.43 -16.85 -5.43
N ILE A 215 3.58 -15.85 -5.19
CA ILE A 215 3.21 -15.40 -3.83
C ILE A 215 2.57 -16.53 -3.02
N ALA A 216 1.82 -17.42 -3.65
CA ALA A 216 1.19 -18.54 -2.96
C ALA A 216 2.21 -19.57 -2.43
N GLN A 217 3.43 -19.58 -2.95
CA GLN A 217 4.51 -20.51 -2.57
C GLN A 217 5.47 -19.92 -1.53
N LEU A 218 5.38 -18.63 -1.22
CA LEU A 218 6.27 -18.00 -0.23
C LEU A 218 5.75 -18.27 1.19
N ASP A 219 6.64 -18.69 2.07
CA ASP A 219 6.29 -19.12 3.42
C ASP A 219 6.60 -18.10 4.50
N THR A 220 7.40 -17.07 4.19
CA THR A 220 7.78 -16.04 5.16
C THR A 220 7.25 -14.66 4.80
N ILE A 221 7.03 -13.84 5.83
CA ILE A 221 6.58 -12.46 5.65
C ILE A 221 7.61 -11.66 4.85
N ASP A 222 8.88 -11.81 5.17
CA ASP A 222 9.97 -11.07 4.53
C ASP A 222 10.08 -11.38 3.02
N GLU A 223 9.92 -12.65 2.63
CA GLU A 223 9.90 -13.03 1.22
C GLU A 223 8.71 -12.43 0.47
N ILE A 224 7.52 -12.44 1.09
CA ILE A 224 6.31 -11.88 0.49
C ILE A 224 6.44 -10.36 0.36
N GLU A 225 6.95 -9.68 1.38
CA GLU A 225 7.14 -8.23 1.35
C GLU A 225 8.19 -7.83 0.30
N ALA A 226 9.30 -8.54 0.20
CA ALA A 226 10.37 -8.28 -0.75
C ALA A 226 10.03 -8.63 -2.20
N TYR A 227 8.96 -9.40 -2.44
CA TYR A 227 8.60 -9.84 -3.79
C TYR A 227 8.19 -8.67 -4.70
N ASP A 228 8.92 -8.52 -5.80
CA ASP A 228 8.61 -7.53 -6.85
C ASP A 228 7.64 -8.13 -7.87
N TYR A 229 6.40 -7.64 -7.85
CA TYR A 229 5.35 -8.02 -8.78
C TYR A 229 5.20 -7.03 -9.95
N THR A 230 6.07 -6.04 -10.06
CA THR A 230 6.01 -5.05 -11.15
C THR A 230 6.81 -5.44 -12.37
N ALA A 231 7.67 -6.44 -12.24
CA ALA A 231 8.56 -6.93 -13.29
C ALA A 231 7.89 -7.96 -14.21
N GLY A 232 8.47 -8.17 -15.38
CA GLY A 232 8.11 -9.26 -16.30
C GLY A 232 6.92 -8.99 -17.21
N TYR A 233 6.21 -7.87 -17.08
CA TYR A 233 5.15 -7.50 -18.01
C TYR A 233 5.72 -7.12 -19.37
N PRO A 234 4.98 -7.41 -20.48
CA PRO A 234 5.42 -7.06 -21.83
C PRO A 234 5.48 -5.54 -22.00
N GLU A 235 6.33 -5.09 -22.91
CA GLU A 235 6.35 -3.69 -23.31
C GLU A 235 5.01 -3.27 -23.93
N LYS A 236 4.58 -2.06 -23.62
CA LYS A 236 3.31 -1.52 -24.16
C LYS A 236 3.35 -1.44 -25.67
N ILE A 237 2.31 -1.96 -26.31
CA ILE A 237 2.15 -1.84 -27.76
C ILE A 237 2.02 -0.35 -28.10
N ASN A 238 2.74 0.07 -29.14
CA ASN A 238 2.67 1.42 -29.68
C ASN A 238 2.04 1.40 -31.08
N ILE A 239 0.79 1.84 -31.14
CA ILE A 239 -0.02 1.89 -32.35
C ILE A 239 0.09 3.29 -32.95
N LYS A 240 0.55 3.38 -34.19
CA LYS A 240 0.61 4.62 -34.96
C LYS A 240 -0.42 4.51 -36.09
N VAL A 241 -1.35 5.44 -36.14
CA VAL A 241 -2.41 5.54 -37.13
C VAL A 241 -2.51 6.95 -37.67
#